data_6777a54efcb515cd69f6ebb5803f888a
#
_entry.id   6777a54efcb515cd69f6ebb5803f888a
#
_cell.length_a   1.000
_cell.length_b   1.000
_cell.length_c   1.000
_cell.angle_alpha   90.00
_cell.angle_beta   90.00
_cell.angle_gamma   90.00
#
_symmetry.space_group_name_H-M   'P 1'
#
loop_
_entity.id
_entity.type
_entity.pdbx_description
1 polymer ?
#
loop_
_entity_poly.entity_id
_entity_poly.type
_entity_poly.pdbx_seq_one_letter_code
_entity_poly.pdbx_strand_id
1 'polypeptide(L)'
;FVYVTHDQEEALTLSDTIVVMSEGEIQQIGTPTDIYNEPANSFVADFIGESNILCGTMIHDCLVKVAGSEIPCVDKGFGCNQEVDVVIRPEDIEVSTDTEHAQFVGKITSSIFKGVHYEMLAESDKGCEFLIQNYKHFEVGQTIGMSVIPDNIHIMKKERTTNTFEAKVNGDGTIEFLGCEYQIEIPEDKKNLIHTDEDGKEVINVNVDFGKIELFDNESEGTFTGDISFILYKGDHYHLTIDTDWGEKLYVDTQDVWDLGDHVAITIPRKNIRFQ
;
A
#
# COMPACT_ATOMS: atom_id res chain seq x y z
N PHE A 1 -30.84 13.95 0.35
CA PHE A 1 -30.73 12.83 1.30
C PHE A 1 -29.27 12.55 1.60
N VAL A 2 -28.97 12.22 2.86
CA VAL A 2 -27.67 11.66 3.27
C VAL A 2 -27.93 10.21 3.67
N TYR A 3 -27.18 9.29 3.06
CA TYR A 3 -27.26 7.86 3.32
C TYR A 3 -25.87 7.38 3.76
N VAL A 4 -25.80 6.67 4.87
CA VAL A 4 -24.55 6.10 5.38
C VAL A 4 -24.62 4.60 5.21
N THR A 5 -23.69 4.03 4.50
CA THR A 5 -23.59 2.59 4.24
C THR A 5 -22.13 2.15 4.28
N HIS A 6 -21.91 0.88 4.55
CA HIS A 6 -20.64 0.19 4.34
C HIS A 6 -20.67 -0.68 3.06
N ASP A 7 -21.80 -0.70 2.36
CA ASP A 7 -21.96 -1.41 1.10
C ASP A 7 -21.56 -0.51 -0.06
N GLN A 8 -20.50 -0.91 -0.75
CA GLN A 8 -19.89 -0.16 -1.85
C GLN A 8 -20.81 -0.13 -3.09
N GLU A 9 -21.49 -1.24 -3.39
CA GLU A 9 -22.39 -1.34 -4.54
C GLU A 9 -23.59 -0.40 -4.35
N GLU A 10 -24.15 -0.32 -3.14
CA GLU A 10 -25.21 0.64 -2.82
C GLU A 10 -24.73 2.09 -2.99
N ALA A 11 -23.54 2.41 -2.48
CA ALA A 11 -22.96 3.74 -2.61
C ALA A 11 -22.78 4.12 -4.09
N LEU A 12 -22.19 3.25 -4.90
CA LEU A 12 -21.93 3.50 -6.31
C LEU A 12 -23.20 3.60 -7.16
N THR A 13 -24.26 2.86 -6.82
CA THR A 13 -25.47 2.78 -7.64
C THR A 13 -26.56 3.80 -7.26
N LEU A 14 -26.62 4.22 -6.00
CA LEU A 14 -27.72 5.05 -5.49
C LEU A 14 -27.34 6.52 -5.28
N SER A 15 -26.06 6.88 -5.30
CA SER A 15 -25.59 8.21 -4.93
C SER A 15 -25.27 9.09 -6.14
N ASP A 16 -25.59 10.39 -6.02
CA ASP A 16 -25.11 11.43 -6.94
C ASP A 16 -23.68 11.87 -6.55
N THR A 17 -23.38 11.80 -5.25
CA THR A 17 -22.07 12.16 -4.68
C THR A 17 -21.73 11.19 -3.56
N ILE A 18 -20.51 10.70 -3.56
CA ILE A 18 -19.96 9.80 -2.54
C ILE A 18 -18.94 10.56 -1.70
N VAL A 19 -18.99 10.35 -0.40
CA VAL A 19 -17.95 10.79 0.55
C VAL A 19 -17.34 9.53 1.16
N VAL A 20 -16.11 9.22 0.80
CA VAL A 20 -15.35 8.12 1.41
C VAL A 20 -14.68 8.65 2.67
N MET A 21 -14.90 7.95 3.78
CA MET A 21 -14.35 8.32 5.08
C MET A 21 -13.57 7.15 5.68
N SER A 22 -12.49 7.45 6.36
CA SER A 22 -11.73 6.52 7.19
C SER A 22 -11.30 7.23 8.45
N GLU A 23 -11.52 6.61 9.61
CA GLU A 23 -11.07 7.12 10.93
C GLU A 23 -11.53 8.54 11.27
N GLY A 24 -12.73 8.91 10.78
CA GLY A 24 -13.29 10.24 10.99
C GLY A 24 -12.80 11.29 10.01
N GLU A 25 -11.85 10.96 9.12
CA GLU A 25 -11.34 11.85 8.09
C GLU A 25 -11.93 11.54 6.71
N ILE A 26 -12.16 12.59 5.94
CA ILE A 26 -12.63 12.47 4.56
C ILE A 26 -11.43 12.11 3.67
N GLN A 27 -11.50 10.94 3.02
CA GLN A 27 -10.47 10.48 2.09
C GLN A 27 -10.69 11.02 0.67
N GLN A 28 -11.95 11.02 0.21
CA GLN A 28 -12.30 11.57 -1.10
C GLN A 28 -13.79 11.95 -1.15
N ILE A 29 -14.10 12.96 -1.96
CA ILE A 29 -15.49 13.34 -2.34
C ILE A 29 -15.53 13.41 -3.86
N GLY A 30 -16.53 12.76 -4.47
CA GLY A 30 -16.69 12.77 -5.93
C GLY A 30 -17.97 12.10 -6.39
N THR A 31 -18.18 12.07 -7.69
CA THR A 31 -19.22 11.23 -8.29
C THR A 31 -18.84 9.75 -8.18
N PRO A 32 -19.80 8.81 -8.28
CA PRO A 32 -19.47 7.38 -8.32
C PRO A 32 -18.37 7.03 -9.34
N THR A 33 -18.44 7.62 -10.52
CA THR A 33 -17.45 7.40 -11.59
C THR A 33 -16.07 7.93 -11.22
N ASP A 34 -15.99 9.12 -10.61
CA ASP A 34 -14.70 9.69 -10.20
C ASP A 34 -14.05 8.86 -9.09
N ILE A 35 -14.85 8.46 -8.10
CA ILE A 35 -14.36 7.64 -6.95
C ILE A 35 -13.86 6.28 -7.43
N TYR A 36 -14.52 5.67 -8.42
CA TYR A 36 -14.15 4.36 -8.94
C TYR A 36 -12.93 4.42 -9.87
N ASN A 37 -12.91 5.36 -10.83
CA ASN A 37 -11.90 5.43 -11.88
C ASN A 37 -10.65 6.22 -11.46
N GLU A 38 -10.82 7.24 -10.60
CA GLU A 38 -9.74 8.14 -10.18
C GLU A 38 -9.65 8.21 -8.64
N PRO A 39 -9.38 7.08 -7.97
CA PRO A 39 -9.22 7.07 -6.51
C PRO A 39 -8.06 7.95 -6.08
N ALA A 40 -8.28 8.75 -5.03
CA ALA A 40 -7.28 9.70 -4.55
C ALA A 40 -6.08 9.02 -3.88
N ASN A 41 -6.28 7.84 -3.28
CA ASN A 41 -5.24 7.07 -2.62
C ASN A 41 -5.56 5.56 -2.65
N SER A 42 -4.60 4.75 -2.21
CA SER A 42 -4.71 3.29 -2.23
C SER A 42 -5.84 2.75 -1.33
N PHE A 43 -6.14 3.44 -0.23
CA PHE A 43 -7.28 3.10 0.62
C PHE A 43 -8.61 3.22 -0.15
N VAL A 44 -8.83 4.34 -0.86
CA VAL A 44 -10.06 4.53 -1.65
C VAL A 44 -10.13 3.51 -2.79
N ALA A 45 -9.00 3.24 -3.47
CA ALA A 45 -8.94 2.26 -4.56
C ALA A 45 -9.37 0.86 -4.12
N ASP A 46 -8.85 0.41 -2.97
CA ASP A 46 -9.14 -0.90 -2.38
C ASP A 46 -10.55 -0.95 -1.78
N PHE A 47 -10.94 0.12 -1.07
CA PHE A 47 -12.24 0.19 -0.39
C PHE A 47 -13.43 0.18 -1.35
N ILE A 48 -13.32 0.80 -2.53
CA ILE A 48 -14.47 0.98 -3.47
C ILE A 48 -14.64 -0.22 -4.42
N GLY A 49 -13.68 -1.09 -4.52
CA GLY A 49 -13.76 -2.28 -5.37
C GLY A 49 -12.42 -2.97 -5.50
N GLU A 50 -12.47 -4.23 -5.87
CA GLU A 50 -11.26 -5.02 -6.10
C GLU A 50 -10.32 -4.30 -7.08
N SER A 51 -9.04 -4.25 -6.75
CA SER A 51 -8.02 -3.54 -7.53
C SER A 51 -6.69 -4.25 -7.48
N ASN A 52 -5.98 -4.24 -8.59
CA ASN A 52 -4.55 -4.48 -8.56
C ASN A 52 -3.85 -3.16 -8.21
N ILE A 53 -3.32 -3.06 -7.01
CA ILE A 53 -2.52 -1.91 -6.56
C ILE A 53 -1.07 -2.35 -6.53
N LEU A 54 -0.27 -1.79 -7.43
CA LEU A 54 1.10 -2.21 -7.67
C LEU A 54 2.08 -1.07 -7.42
N CYS A 55 3.25 -1.38 -6.89
CA CYS A 55 4.32 -0.40 -6.81
C CYS A 55 4.91 -0.13 -8.20
N GLY A 56 5.02 1.14 -8.57
CA GLY A 56 5.55 1.58 -9.85
C GLY A 56 6.55 2.73 -9.74
N THR A 57 7.16 3.05 -10.87
CA THR A 57 8.03 4.22 -11.02
C THR A 57 7.66 4.95 -12.29
N MET A 58 7.24 6.22 -12.17
CA MET A 58 7.08 7.09 -13.35
C MET A 58 8.44 7.33 -13.99
N ILE A 59 8.66 6.82 -15.19
CA ILE A 59 9.89 7.07 -15.95
C ILE A 59 9.90 8.51 -16.46
N HIS A 60 8.78 8.92 -17.03
CA HIS A 60 8.45 10.29 -17.46
C HIS A 60 6.93 10.37 -17.70
N ASP A 61 6.43 11.53 -18.05
CA ASP A 61 5.01 11.72 -18.39
C ASP A 61 4.54 10.67 -19.41
N CYS A 62 3.40 10.06 -19.12
CA CYS A 62 2.78 9.02 -19.94
C CYS A 62 3.55 7.68 -20.05
N LEU A 63 4.54 7.41 -19.18
CA LEU A 63 5.27 6.14 -19.15
C LEU A 63 5.57 5.72 -17.70
N VAL A 64 5.06 4.59 -17.29
CA VAL A 64 5.29 4.02 -15.97
C VAL A 64 5.95 2.65 -16.07
N LYS A 65 6.89 2.37 -15.17
CA LYS A 65 7.45 1.03 -14.97
C LYS A 65 6.74 0.38 -13.80
N VAL A 66 6.12 -0.77 -14.04
CA VAL A 66 5.38 -1.56 -13.03
C VAL A 66 5.53 -3.05 -13.33
N ALA A 67 5.63 -3.89 -12.31
CA ALA A 67 5.83 -5.33 -12.43
C ALA A 67 6.96 -5.72 -13.43
N GLY A 68 8.03 -4.91 -13.48
CA GLY A 68 9.19 -5.11 -14.35
C GLY A 68 9.02 -4.65 -15.81
N SER A 69 7.82 -4.21 -16.24
CA SER A 69 7.51 -3.75 -17.59
C SER A 69 7.35 -2.23 -17.64
N GLU A 70 7.76 -1.62 -18.75
CA GLU A 70 7.49 -0.20 -19.06
C GLU A 70 6.24 -0.13 -19.92
N ILE A 71 5.17 0.49 -19.40
CA ILE A 71 3.88 0.56 -20.06
C ILE A 71 3.40 2.00 -20.21
N PRO A 72 2.72 2.34 -21.32
CA PRO A 72 2.16 3.67 -21.52
C PRO A 72 0.97 3.89 -20.57
N CYS A 73 0.83 5.12 -20.05
CA CYS A 73 -0.33 5.60 -19.29
C CYS A 73 -0.72 6.99 -19.79
N VAL A 74 -1.80 7.58 -19.30
CA VAL A 74 -2.25 8.93 -19.67
C VAL A 74 -1.78 10.01 -18.70
N ASP A 75 -1.33 9.61 -17.52
CA ASP A 75 -0.98 10.49 -16.40
C ASP A 75 0.29 11.30 -16.64
N LYS A 76 0.30 12.52 -16.08
CA LYS A 76 1.39 13.50 -16.21
C LYS A 76 1.63 14.25 -14.90
N GLY A 77 2.82 14.87 -14.80
CA GLY A 77 3.13 15.79 -13.70
C GLY A 77 3.60 15.11 -12.41
N PHE A 78 3.91 13.82 -12.44
CA PHE A 78 4.48 13.10 -11.30
C PHE A 78 5.99 13.31 -11.13
N GLY A 79 6.68 13.74 -12.18
CA GLY A 79 8.13 13.85 -12.22
C GLY A 79 8.82 12.60 -12.79
N CYS A 80 10.13 12.72 -13.07
CA CYS A 80 10.92 11.59 -13.59
C CYS A 80 11.48 10.73 -12.46
N ASN A 81 11.43 9.41 -12.61
CA ASN A 81 11.89 8.43 -11.64
C ASN A 81 11.22 8.55 -10.27
N GLN A 82 9.97 9.01 -10.25
CA GLN A 82 9.18 9.14 -9.03
C GLN A 82 8.47 7.83 -8.71
N GLU A 83 8.57 7.36 -7.48
CA GLU A 83 7.79 6.23 -6.99
C GLU A 83 6.30 6.59 -6.93
N VAL A 84 5.47 5.66 -7.39
CA VAL A 84 4.00 5.81 -7.50
C VAL A 84 3.30 4.50 -7.15
N ASP A 85 2.03 4.58 -6.80
CA ASP A 85 1.14 3.44 -6.80
C ASP A 85 0.36 3.42 -8.14
N VAL A 86 0.28 2.24 -8.74
CA VAL A 86 -0.41 1.99 -10.02
C VAL A 86 -1.65 1.16 -9.76
N VAL A 87 -2.81 1.68 -10.11
CA VAL A 87 -4.09 0.98 -9.96
C VAL A 87 -4.55 0.47 -11.31
N ILE A 88 -4.90 -0.80 -11.37
CA ILE A 88 -5.48 -1.47 -12.54
C ILE A 88 -6.67 -2.28 -12.06
N ARG A 89 -7.86 -2.04 -12.62
CA ARG A 89 -9.05 -2.82 -12.28
C ARG A 89 -8.96 -4.21 -12.88
N PRO A 90 -9.42 -5.27 -12.19
CA PRO A 90 -9.34 -6.65 -12.67
C PRO A 90 -10.05 -6.89 -14.00
N GLU A 91 -11.14 -6.19 -14.26
CA GLU A 91 -11.93 -6.24 -15.52
C GLU A 91 -11.25 -5.55 -16.71
N ASP A 92 -10.29 -4.66 -16.43
CA ASP A 92 -9.56 -3.90 -17.46
C ASP A 92 -8.33 -4.65 -18.00
N ILE A 93 -8.01 -5.79 -17.39
CA ILE A 93 -6.90 -6.64 -17.85
C ILE A 93 -7.38 -7.54 -19.00
N GLU A 94 -6.93 -7.23 -20.21
CA GLU A 94 -7.13 -8.08 -21.37
C GLU A 94 -6.20 -9.29 -21.32
N VAL A 95 -6.77 -10.49 -21.45
CA VAL A 95 -6.03 -11.75 -21.38
C VAL A 95 -5.99 -12.44 -22.73
N SER A 96 -4.82 -12.88 -23.14
CA SER A 96 -4.61 -13.63 -24.39
C SER A 96 -3.63 -14.79 -24.19
N THR A 97 -3.57 -15.66 -25.20
CA THR A 97 -2.52 -16.71 -25.29
C THR A 97 -1.27 -16.21 -26.00
N ASP A 98 -1.30 -15.00 -26.56
CA ASP A 98 -0.13 -14.36 -27.13
C ASP A 98 0.68 -13.69 -26.00
N THR A 99 1.85 -14.22 -25.76
CA THR A 99 2.79 -13.72 -24.73
C THR A 99 3.89 -12.84 -25.31
N GLU A 100 4.04 -12.82 -26.65
CA GLU A 100 5.13 -12.05 -27.30
C GLU A 100 4.81 -10.55 -27.36
N HIS A 101 3.52 -10.20 -27.48
CA HIS A 101 3.07 -8.82 -27.60
C HIS A 101 2.37 -8.28 -26.34
N ALA A 102 2.35 -9.08 -25.28
CA ALA A 102 1.72 -8.71 -24.00
C ALA A 102 2.62 -7.77 -23.18
N GLN A 103 2.00 -6.89 -22.41
CA GLN A 103 2.71 -6.02 -21.46
C GLN A 103 3.26 -6.80 -20.28
N PHE A 104 2.50 -7.79 -19.81
CA PHE A 104 2.90 -8.70 -18.74
C PHE A 104 2.68 -10.15 -19.17
N VAL A 105 3.50 -11.04 -18.68
CA VAL A 105 3.35 -12.49 -18.86
C VAL A 105 3.26 -13.13 -17.50
N GLY A 106 2.26 -13.98 -17.30
CA GLY A 106 2.05 -14.65 -16.02
C GLY A 106 1.47 -16.05 -16.19
N LYS A 107 1.46 -16.81 -15.10
CA LYS A 107 0.89 -18.13 -15.00
C LYS A 107 -0.33 -18.11 -14.09
N ILE A 108 -1.45 -18.64 -14.55
CA ILE A 108 -2.69 -18.75 -13.75
C ILE A 108 -2.43 -19.66 -12.55
N THR A 109 -2.65 -19.13 -11.34
CA THR A 109 -2.52 -19.85 -10.07
C THR A 109 -3.88 -20.25 -9.50
N SER A 110 -4.93 -19.47 -9.78
CA SER A 110 -6.31 -19.73 -9.39
C SER A 110 -7.27 -19.31 -10.49
N SER A 111 -8.41 -20.00 -10.62
CA SER A 111 -9.49 -19.66 -11.56
C SER A 111 -10.83 -20.14 -10.99
N ILE A 112 -11.69 -19.20 -10.60
CA ILE A 112 -12.97 -19.46 -9.94
C ILE A 112 -14.10 -18.80 -10.74
N PHE A 113 -15.15 -19.55 -11.04
CA PHE A 113 -16.35 -19.01 -11.69
C PHE A 113 -17.26 -18.30 -10.66
N LYS A 114 -17.51 -17.01 -10.85
CA LYS A 114 -18.35 -16.16 -9.98
C LYS A 114 -19.78 -15.98 -10.51
N GLY A 115 -20.23 -16.87 -11.39
CA GLY A 115 -21.58 -16.85 -11.95
C GLY A 115 -21.73 -16.05 -13.26
N VAL A 116 -20.99 -14.97 -13.46
CA VAL A 116 -21.00 -14.13 -14.67
C VAL A 116 -19.63 -14.12 -15.35
N HIS A 117 -18.57 -14.05 -14.60
CA HIS A 117 -17.17 -14.02 -15.06
C HIS A 117 -16.34 -15.04 -14.28
N TYR A 118 -15.14 -15.28 -14.74
CA TYR A 118 -14.09 -15.97 -14.00
C TYR A 118 -13.21 -14.94 -13.31
N GLU A 119 -13.00 -15.14 -12.02
CA GLU A 119 -12.01 -14.47 -11.23
C GLU A 119 -10.77 -15.33 -11.19
N MET A 120 -9.66 -14.79 -11.64
CA MET A 120 -8.40 -15.50 -11.80
C MET A 120 -7.28 -14.76 -11.11
N LEU A 121 -6.37 -15.51 -10.51
CA LEU A 121 -5.08 -15.00 -10.06
C LEU A 121 -4.00 -15.46 -11.02
N ALA A 122 -3.12 -14.56 -11.42
CA ALA A 122 -1.99 -14.86 -12.28
C ALA A 122 -0.70 -14.28 -11.67
N GLU A 123 0.27 -15.15 -11.44
CA GLU A 123 1.59 -14.76 -10.98
C GLU A 123 2.51 -14.49 -12.17
N SER A 124 3.09 -13.29 -12.24
CA SER A 124 4.05 -12.91 -13.27
C SER A 124 5.43 -13.54 -13.02
N ASP A 125 6.28 -13.53 -14.04
CA ASP A 125 7.68 -13.96 -13.96
C ASP A 125 8.55 -13.08 -13.03
N LYS A 126 8.03 -11.97 -12.56
CA LYS A 126 8.64 -11.04 -11.60
C LYS A 126 8.10 -11.20 -10.18
N GLY A 127 7.22 -12.17 -9.95
CA GLY A 127 6.63 -12.42 -8.65
C GLY A 127 5.48 -11.49 -8.27
N CYS A 128 4.97 -10.68 -9.21
CA CYS A 128 3.77 -9.89 -8.99
C CYS A 128 2.53 -10.73 -9.31
N GLU A 129 1.57 -10.71 -8.40
CA GLU A 129 0.27 -11.34 -8.60
C GLU A 129 -0.74 -10.34 -9.16
N PHE A 130 -1.52 -10.77 -10.14
CA PHE A 130 -2.60 -10.01 -10.76
C PHE A 130 -3.93 -10.71 -10.52
N LEU A 131 -4.90 -9.97 -9.98
CA LEU A 131 -6.30 -10.35 -9.98
C LEU A 131 -6.92 -9.96 -11.32
N ILE A 132 -7.63 -10.88 -11.95
CA ILE A 132 -8.20 -10.72 -13.29
C ILE A 132 -9.66 -11.16 -13.28
N GLN A 133 -10.53 -10.35 -13.87
CA GLN A 133 -11.92 -10.71 -14.14
C GLN A 133 -12.14 -10.83 -15.65
N ASN A 134 -12.51 -12.01 -16.13
CA ASN A 134 -12.71 -12.27 -17.55
C ASN A 134 -13.87 -13.21 -17.82
N TYR A 135 -14.58 -13.02 -18.92
CA TYR A 135 -15.65 -13.92 -19.35
C TYR A 135 -15.12 -15.26 -19.92
N LYS A 136 -13.87 -15.29 -20.37
CA LYS A 136 -13.21 -16.50 -20.87
C LYS A 136 -12.50 -17.19 -19.73
N HIS A 137 -12.64 -18.52 -19.69
CA HIS A 137 -11.92 -19.37 -18.77
C HIS A 137 -10.50 -19.64 -19.29
N PHE A 138 -9.52 -19.52 -18.38
CA PHE A 138 -8.15 -19.97 -18.55
C PHE A 138 -7.83 -20.96 -17.44
N GLU A 139 -7.12 -22.04 -17.78
CA GLU A 139 -6.86 -23.13 -16.84
C GLU A 139 -5.72 -22.77 -15.87
N VAL A 140 -5.81 -23.29 -14.64
CA VAL A 140 -4.71 -23.20 -13.67
C VAL A 140 -3.46 -23.87 -14.27
N GLY A 141 -2.33 -23.17 -14.19
CA GLY A 141 -1.06 -23.59 -14.77
C GLY A 141 -0.82 -23.09 -16.20
N GLN A 142 -1.83 -22.52 -16.86
CA GLN A 142 -1.69 -21.93 -18.19
C GLN A 142 -0.89 -20.62 -18.11
N THR A 143 0.04 -20.45 -19.05
CA THR A 143 0.74 -19.17 -19.26
C THR A 143 -0.10 -18.27 -20.16
N ILE A 144 -0.27 -17.03 -19.75
CA ILE A 144 -1.07 -16.01 -20.44
C ILE A 144 -0.28 -14.71 -20.62
N GLY A 145 -0.66 -13.98 -21.67
CA GLY A 145 -0.30 -12.57 -21.83
C GLY A 145 -1.40 -11.68 -21.27
N MET A 146 -1.00 -10.63 -20.56
CA MET A 146 -1.89 -9.63 -19.97
C MET A 146 -1.54 -8.24 -20.52
N SER A 147 -2.56 -7.47 -20.89
CA SER A 147 -2.41 -6.11 -21.40
C SER A 147 -3.51 -5.21 -20.89
N VAL A 148 -3.19 -3.93 -20.69
CA VAL A 148 -4.12 -2.90 -20.23
C VAL A 148 -3.98 -1.68 -21.15
N ILE A 149 -5.08 -1.07 -21.54
CA ILE A 149 -5.04 0.17 -22.31
C ILE A 149 -4.61 1.33 -21.40
N PRO A 150 -3.89 2.35 -21.94
CA PRO A 150 -3.34 3.45 -21.15
C PRO A 150 -4.37 4.22 -20.31
N ASP A 151 -5.62 4.34 -20.80
CA ASP A 151 -6.70 5.06 -20.12
C ASP A 151 -7.24 4.32 -18.89
N ASN A 152 -6.98 3.02 -18.77
CA ASN A 152 -7.43 2.18 -17.65
C ASN A 152 -6.31 1.95 -16.62
N ILE A 153 -5.23 2.69 -16.72
CA ILE A 153 -4.14 2.69 -15.76
C ILE A 153 -4.21 4.01 -14.99
N HIS A 154 -4.47 3.95 -13.70
CA HIS A 154 -4.51 5.13 -12.86
C HIS A 154 -3.27 5.22 -11.98
N ILE A 155 -2.60 6.38 -11.99
CA ILE A 155 -1.37 6.61 -11.24
C ILE A 155 -1.67 7.47 -10.01
N MET A 156 -1.26 6.99 -8.86
CA MET A 156 -1.37 7.73 -7.60
C MET A 156 0.00 8.08 -7.03
N LYS A 157 0.08 9.21 -6.35
CA LYS A 157 1.28 9.53 -5.58
C LYS A 157 1.43 8.55 -4.42
N LYS A 158 2.63 8.01 -4.25
CA LYS A 158 2.96 7.27 -3.05
C LYS A 158 3.06 8.26 -1.89
N GLU A 159 2.08 8.25 -0.98
CA GLU A 159 1.95 9.28 0.05
C GLU A 159 3.10 9.24 1.06
N ARG A 160 3.50 8.04 1.47
CA ARG A 160 4.58 7.82 2.45
C ARG A 160 5.33 6.53 2.13
N THR A 161 6.59 6.50 2.49
CA THR A 161 7.44 5.28 2.46
C THR A 161 8.09 5.02 3.81
N THR A 162 7.86 5.92 4.77
CA THR A 162 8.47 5.89 6.10
C THR A 162 7.47 6.25 7.19
N ASN A 163 7.56 5.57 8.32
CA ASN A 163 6.98 6.03 9.57
C ASN A 163 7.84 7.17 10.12
N THR A 164 7.19 8.20 10.64
CA THR A 164 7.86 9.32 11.30
C THR A 164 7.34 9.42 12.73
N PHE A 165 8.25 9.41 13.69
CA PHE A 165 7.93 9.52 15.12
C PHE A 165 8.71 10.66 15.74
N GLU A 166 8.09 11.31 16.73
CA GLU A 166 8.79 12.21 17.63
C GLU A 166 9.38 11.39 18.78
N ALA A 167 10.70 11.28 18.80
CA ALA A 167 11.43 10.52 19.80
C ALA A 167 11.95 11.47 20.90
N LYS A 168 11.68 11.13 22.18
CA LYS A 168 12.22 11.84 23.31
C LYS A 168 13.72 11.57 23.45
N VAL A 169 14.51 12.61 23.67
CA VAL A 169 15.96 12.50 23.90
C VAL A 169 16.20 12.44 25.41
N ASN A 170 16.82 11.35 25.87
CA ASN A 170 17.16 11.17 27.27
C ASN A 170 18.55 11.77 27.58
N GLY A 171 18.77 12.17 28.82
CA GLY A 171 20.02 12.81 29.25
C GLY A 171 21.28 11.90 29.17
N ASP A 172 21.12 10.61 28.99
CA ASP A 172 22.18 9.63 28.77
C ASP A 172 22.52 9.39 27.29
N GLY A 173 21.84 10.11 26.39
CA GLY A 173 22.04 10.04 24.94
C GLY A 173 21.23 8.93 24.26
N THR A 174 20.28 8.29 24.95
CA THR A 174 19.31 7.39 24.36
C THR A 174 18.10 8.15 23.84
N ILE A 175 17.32 7.52 22.95
CA ILE A 175 16.04 8.04 22.46
C ILE A 175 14.91 7.08 22.82
N GLU A 176 13.72 7.62 23.07
CA GLU A 176 12.53 6.84 23.43
C GLU A 176 11.36 7.21 22.50
N PHE A 177 10.75 6.23 21.85
CA PHE A 177 9.49 6.34 21.10
C PHE A 177 8.78 4.99 21.05
N LEU A 178 7.46 4.98 20.83
CA LEU A 178 6.61 3.79 20.93
C LEU A 178 6.85 2.97 22.21
N GLY A 179 7.06 3.66 23.33
CA GLY A 179 7.33 3.04 24.63
C GLY A 179 8.65 2.26 24.75
N CYS A 180 9.49 2.34 23.72
CA CYS A 180 10.77 1.63 23.66
C CYS A 180 11.95 2.58 23.75
N GLU A 181 12.95 2.19 24.54
CA GLU A 181 14.23 2.91 24.65
C GLU A 181 15.26 2.33 23.66
N TYR A 182 15.82 3.21 22.84
CA TYR A 182 16.82 2.84 21.84
C TYR A 182 18.19 3.42 22.20
N GLN A 183 19.17 2.56 22.39
CA GLN A 183 20.58 2.92 22.60
C GLN A 183 21.20 3.36 21.27
N ILE A 184 20.94 4.59 20.84
CA ILE A 184 21.44 5.14 19.57
C ILE A 184 22.07 6.49 19.85
N GLU A 185 23.33 6.63 19.50
CA GLU A 185 24.03 7.91 19.60
C GLU A 185 23.56 8.83 18.46
N ILE A 186 23.04 10.03 18.82
CA ILE A 186 22.66 11.05 17.85
C ILE A 186 23.93 11.66 17.26
N PRO A 187 24.15 11.56 15.92
CA PRO A 187 25.34 12.12 15.28
C PRO A 187 25.47 13.62 15.52
N GLU A 188 26.70 14.11 15.63
CA GLU A 188 26.96 15.54 15.92
C GLU A 188 26.32 16.48 14.92
N ASP A 189 26.27 16.11 13.63
CA ASP A 189 25.65 16.88 12.55
C ASP A 189 24.12 16.88 12.62
N LYS A 190 23.52 16.00 13.43
CA LYS A 190 22.08 15.88 13.66
C LYS A 190 21.59 16.48 14.98
N LYS A 191 22.48 16.83 15.89
CA LYS A 191 22.12 17.44 17.19
C LYS A 191 21.37 18.76 17.05
N ASN A 192 21.55 19.47 15.95
CA ASN A 192 20.81 20.69 15.64
C ASN A 192 19.32 20.46 15.29
N LEU A 193 18.92 19.21 15.08
CA LEU A 193 17.52 18.82 14.84
C LEU A 193 16.73 18.61 16.15
N ILE A 194 17.43 18.52 17.28
CA ILE A 194 16.78 18.43 18.59
C ILE A 194 16.03 19.74 18.85
N HIS A 195 14.79 19.61 19.20
CA HIS A 195 13.91 20.73 19.56
C HIS A 195 13.15 20.43 20.85
N THR A 196 12.39 21.39 21.35
CA THR A 196 11.62 21.22 22.58
C THR A 196 10.15 21.09 22.21
N ASP A 197 9.48 20.05 22.71
CA ASP A 197 8.04 19.84 22.54
C ASP A 197 7.21 20.83 23.39
N GLU A 198 5.88 20.71 23.31
CA GLU A 198 4.95 21.55 24.06
C GLU A 198 5.07 21.37 25.60
N ASP A 199 5.55 20.19 26.05
CA ASP A 199 5.77 19.84 27.45
C ASP A 199 7.15 20.28 27.98
N GLY A 200 8.01 20.86 27.12
CA GLY A 200 9.36 21.30 27.48
C GLY A 200 10.41 20.19 27.48
N LYS A 201 10.14 19.06 26.83
CA LYS A 201 11.08 17.94 26.70
C LYS A 201 11.90 18.08 25.41
N GLU A 202 13.15 17.62 25.45
CA GLU A 202 13.96 17.52 24.25
C GLU A 202 13.52 16.34 23.39
N VAL A 203 13.19 16.60 22.12
CA VAL A 203 12.70 15.61 21.17
C VAL A 203 13.42 15.76 19.83
N ILE A 204 13.41 14.68 19.05
CA ILE A 204 13.97 14.63 17.70
C ILE A 204 13.07 13.77 16.82
N ASN A 205 12.85 14.19 15.57
CA ASN A 205 12.12 13.37 14.62
C ASN A 205 12.97 12.23 14.10
N VAL A 206 12.40 11.02 14.11
CA VAL A 206 13.02 9.81 13.58
C VAL A 206 12.14 9.20 12.50
N ASN A 207 12.78 8.68 11.45
CA ASN A 207 12.12 7.99 10.35
C ASN A 207 12.55 6.53 10.29
N VAL A 208 11.59 5.67 9.97
CA VAL A 208 11.80 4.23 9.75
C VAL A 208 11.07 3.83 8.48
N ASP A 209 11.80 3.26 7.50
CA ASP A 209 11.21 2.75 6.27
C ASP A 209 10.24 1.60 6.59
N PHE A 210 9.10 1.52 5.91
CA PHE A 210 8.05 0.50 6.15
C PHE A 210 8.59 -0.92 6.05
N GLY A 211 9.40 -1.22 5.03
CA GLY A 211 10.01 -2.54 4.81
C GLY A 211 11.23 -2.84 5.71
N LYS A 212 11.46 -2.06 6.77
CA LYS A 212 12.60 -2.25 7.70
C LYS A 212 12.16 -2.56 9.13
N ILE A 213 10.90 -2.88 9.32
CA ILE A 213 10.28 -3.27 10.57
C ILE A 213 10.08 -4.78 10.54
N GLU A 214 10.36 -5.44 11.64
CA GLU A 214 10.28 -6.90 11.76
C GLU A 214 9.04 -7.27 12.60
N LEU A 215 8.24 -8.22 12.11
CA LEU A 215 7.03 -8.74 12.77
C LEU A 215 7.24 -10.19 13.19
N PHE A 216 6.65 -10.58 14.31
CA PHE A 216 6.72 -11.93 14.87
C PHE A 216 5.39 -12.36 15.44
N ASP A 217 5.06 -13.65 15.33
CA ASP A 217 3.88 -14.26 15.95
C ASP A 217 3.99 -14.33 17.50
N ASN A 218 5.21 -14.43 18.00
CA ASN A 218 5.47 -14.61 19.43
C ASN A 218 5.85 -13.28 20.07
N GLU A 219 5.02 -12.81 21.02
CA GLU A 219 5.25 -11.56 21.76
C GLU A 219 6.64 -11.43 22.39
N SER A 220 7.25 -12.57 22.78
CA SER A 220 8.58 -12.57 23.41
C SER A 220 9.73 -12.24 22.43
N GLU A 221 9.48 -12.24 21.12
CA GLU A 221 10.47 -11.96 20.08
C GLU A 221 10.48 -10.48 19.66
N GLY A 222 9.43 -9.73 20.00
CA GLY A 222 9.31 -8.30 19.74
C GLY A 222 9.72 -7.40 20.89
N THR A 223 9.78 -6.12 20.63
CA THR A 223 10.04 -5.07 21.64
C THR A 223 8.76 -4.40 22.11
N PHE A 224 7.72 -4.39 21.29
CA PHE A 224 6.37 -3.93 21.61
C PHE A 224 5.36 -4.69 20.73
N THR A 225 4.07 -4.46 20.93
CA THR A 225 2.98 -5.19 20.29
C THR A 225 1.95 -4.25 19.68
N GLY A 226 1.07 -4.79 18.84
CA GLY A 226 -0.06 -4.10 18.25
C GLY A 226 -0.95 -5.04 17.44
N ASP A 227 -2.11 -4.54 17.05
CA ASP A 227 -3.11 -5.29 16.29
C ASP A 227 -3.13 -4.81 14.83
N ILE A 228 -3.16 -5.75 13.89
CA ILE A 228 -3.27 -5.43 12.47
C ILE A 228 -4.68 -4.95 12.17
N SER A 229 -4.82 -3.67 11.82
CA SER A 229 -6.11 -3.01 11.57
C SER A 229 -6.45 -2.84 10.08
N PHE A 230 -5.46 -2.96 9.20
CA PHE A 230 -5.67 -2.91 7.76
C PHE A 230 -4.56 -3.66 7.02
N ILE A 231 -4.93 -4.34 5.93
CA ILE A 231 -4.02 -5.09 5.06
C ILE A 231 -4.33 -4.72 3.61
N LEU A 232 -3.30 -4.34 2.86
CA LEU A 232 -3.39 -4.07 1.43
C LEU A 232 -2.30 -4.83 0.69
N TYR A 233 -2.68 -5.68 -0.26
CA TYR A 233 -1.71 -6.36 -1.11
C TYR A 233 -1.27 -5.45 -2.27
N LYS A 234 0.03 -5.29 -2.46
CA LYS A 234 0.63 -4.41 -3.48
C LYS A 234 1.35 -5.19 -4.60
N GLY A 235 0.84 -6.36 -4.93
CA GLY A 235 1.31 -7.20 -6.04
C GLY A 235 2.49 -8.09 -5.71
N ASP A 236 3.43 -7.66 -4.86
CA ASP A 236 4.63 -8.40 -4.45
C ASP A 236 4.87 -8.40 -2.93
N HIS A 237 4.11 -7.60 -2.18
CA HIS A 237 4.17 -7.53 -0.72
C HIS A 237 2.84 -7.05 -0.13
N TYR A 238 2.67 -7.18 1.17
CA TYR A 238 1.56 -6.64 1.94
C TYR A 238 1.97 -5.33 2.61
N HIS A 239 1.13 -4.32 2.48
CA HIS A 239 1.20 -3.09 3.26
C HIS A 239 0.20 -3.19 4.41
N LEU A 240 0.71 -3.17 5.63
CA LEU A 240 -0.06 -3.33 6.86
C LEU A 240 -0.18 -2.00 7.58
N THR A 241 -1.34 -1.74 8.19
CA THR A 241 -1.49 -0.75 9.23
C THR A 241 -1.67 -1.48 10.56
N ILE A 242 -0.87 -1.14 11.55
CA ILE A 242 -0.90 -1.75 12.88
C ILE A 242 -1.21 -0.66 13.90
N ASP A 243 -2.24 -0.88 14.70
CA ASP A 243 -2.56 -0.06 15.86
C ASP A 243 -1.73 -0.57 17.03
N THR A 244 -0.72 0.20 17.42
CA THR A 244 0.19 -0.21 18.51
C THR A 244 -0.47 -0.04 19.87
N ASP A 245 -0.05 -0.82 20.86
CA ASP A 245 -0.54 -0.70 22.26
C ASP A 245 -0.28 0.68 22.88
N TRP A 246 0.55 1.48 22.25
CA TRP A 246 0.84 2.87 22.65
C TRP A 246 -0.10 3.90 22.00
N GLY A 247 -1.05 3.44 21.17
CA GLY A 247 -2.07 4.27 20.53
C GLY A 247 -1.59 5.00 19.28
N GLU A 248 -0.41 4.68 18.79
CA GLU A 248 0.12 5.21 17.52
C GLU A 248 -0.03 4.18 16.40
N LYS A 249 -0.18 4.65 15.17
CA LYS A 249 -0.22 3.81 13.99
C LYS A 249 1.17 3.56 13.43
N LEU A 250 1.39 2.32 13.06
CA LEU A 250 2.62 1.86 12.41
C LEU A 250 2.28 1.25 11.05
N TYR A 251 3.01 1.67 10.01
CA TYR A 251 2.88 1.13 8.66
C TYR A 251 4.06 0.19 8.39
N VAL A 252 3.76 -1.00 7.88
CA VAL A 252 4.78 -2.05 7.64
C VAL A 252 4.58 -2.67 6.28
N ASP A 253 5.65 -2.77 5.48
CA ASP A 253 5.68 -3.55 4.25
C ASP A 253 6.37 -4.90 4.52
N THR A 254 5.66 -6.00 4.26
CA THR A 254 6.17 -7.36 4.51
C THR A 254 5.75 -8.32 3.39
N GLN A 255 6.54 -9.39 3.18
CA GLN A 255 6.15 -10.51 2.32
C GLN A 255 5.44 -11.62 3.10
N ASP A 256 5.44 -11.55 4.42
CA ASP A 256 4.76 -12.51 5.27
C ASP A 256 3.25 -12.28 5.24
N VAL A 257 2.50 -13.38 5.27
CA VAL A 257 1.03 -13.36 5.25
C VAL A 257 0.51 -13.27 6.67
N TRP A 258 -0.33 -12.27 6.91
CA TRP A 258 -0.98 -12.00 8.19
C TRP A 258 -2.49 -11.87 7.99
N ASP A 259 -3.26 -12.09 9.05
CA ASP A 259 -4.70 -11.89 9.03
C ASP A 259 -5.10 -10.57 9.73
N LEU A 260 -6.22 -10.01 9.28
CA LEU A 260 -6.80 -8.82 9.91
C LEU A 260 -7.20 -9.14 11.36
N GLY A 261 -6.72 -8.33 12.29
CA GLY A 261 -6.93 -8.52 13.73
C GLY A 261 -5.88 -9.40 14.40
N ASP A 262 -4.85 -9.87 13.70
CA ASP A 262 -3.73 -10.54 14.33
C ASP A 262 -3.01 -9.59 15.28
N HIS A 263 -2.73 -10.12 16.50
CA HIS A 263 -1.87 -9.44 17.47
C HIS A 263 -0.43 -9.83 17.22
N VAL A 264 0.41 -8.86 16.87
CA VAL A 264 1.79 -9.10 16.43
C VAL A 264 2.80 -8.44 17.34
N ALA A 265 3.93 -9.10 17.50
CA ALA A 265 5.11 -8.53 18.14
C ALA A 265 5.97 -7.81 17.10
N ILE A 266 6.49 -6.65 17.47
CA ILE A 266 7.12 -5.71 16.54
C ILE A 266 8.53 -5.38 17.04
N THR A 267 9.49 -5.35 16.12
CA THR A 267 10.83 -4.85 16.39
C THR A 267 11.27 -3.86 15.33
N ILE A 268 11.74 -2.70 15.76
CA ILE A 268 12.41 -1.73 14.89
C ILE A 268 13.92 -1.86 15.13
N PRO A 269 14.68 -2.46 14.20
CA PRO A 269 16.12 -2.58 14.35
C PRO A 269 16.80 -1.20 14.40
N ARG A 270 17.67 -0.96 15.36
CA ARG A 270 18.34 0.34 15.60
C ARG A 270 19.00 0.92 14.34
N LYS A 271 19.60 0.05 13.51
CA LYS A 271 20.28 0.42 12.27
C LYS A 271 19.36 1.03 11.20
N ASN A 272 18.03 0.85 11.36
CA ASN A 272 16.99 1.30 10.43
C ASN A 272 16.36 2.63 10.86
N ILE A 273 16.70 3.14 12.04
CA ILE A 273 16.23 4.42 12.57
C ILE A 273 17.11 5.53 12.01
N ARG A 274 16.51 6.51 11.38
CA ARG A 274 17.19 7.68 10.79
C ARG A 274 16.69 8.96 11.42
N PHE A 275 17.56 9.90 11.72
CA PHE A 275 17.23 11.23 12.23
C PHE A 275 16.91 12.18 11.08
N GLN A 276 15.78 12.89 11.22
CA GLN A 276 15.30 13.85 10.22
C GLN A 276 15.27 15.28 10.82
#